data_b49b765b6f032c875fe97d5cb0b21fe2
#
_entry.id   b49b765b6f032c875fe97d5cb0b21fe2
#
_cell.length_a   1.000
_cell.length_b   1.000
_cell.length_c   1.000
_cell.angle_alpha   90.00
_cell.angle_beta   90.00
_cell.angle_gamma   90.00
#
_symmetry.space_group_name_H-M   'P 1'
#
loop_
_entity.id
_entity.type
_entity.pdbx_description
1 polymer ?
#
loop_
_entity_poly.entity_id
_entity_poly.type
_entity_poly.pdbx_seq_one_letter_code
_entity_poly.pdbx_strand_id
1 'polypeptide(L)'
;NLIDEQAGAIGFDEYMNTALYQPGLGYYSAGCQKFGSDGDFVTAPEVSKLFSKCLASQCSQILDDFEESAILEIGAGTGIMARDLLLDLDQCNSLPDKYYIFEISADLKQKQQKLLKQSIPKYIDHIIWLDTLPERKIKGLIIANEVLDALPVKRFKKESNLFKEVKVTFSDNKFCWVNTTAEPELVDSLM
;
A
#
# COMPACT_ATOMS: atom_id res chain seq x y z
N ASN A 1 -27.34 -5.88 -2.12
CA ASN A 1 -26.06 -6.57 -2.31
C ASN A 1 -25.37 -5.97 -3.53
N LEU A 2 -24.10 -5.57 -3.40
CA LEU A 2 -23.34 -4.87 -4.44
C LEU A 2 -23.37 -5.61 -5.80
N ILE A 3 -23.26 -6.94 -5.77
CA ILE A 3 -23.31 -7.79 -6.97
C ILE A 3 -24.70 -7.73 -7.62
N ASP A 4 -25.78 -7.76 -6.83
CA ASP A 4 -27.15 -7.71 -7.36
C ASP A 4 -27.46 -6.33 -7.98
N GLU A 5 -26.91 -5.26 -7.41
CA GLU A 5 -27.07 -3.89 -7.89
C GLU A 5 -26.35 -3.63 -9.22
N GLN A 6 -25.30 -4.42 -9.50
CA GLN A 6 -24.47 -4.31 -10.70
C GLN A 6 -24.69 -5.45 -11.71
N ALA A 7 -25.94 -5.77 -11.98
CA ALA A 7 -26.35 -6.77 -12.98
C ALA A 7 -25.75 -8.18 -12.75
N GLY A 8 -25.50 -8.55 -11.48
CA GLY A 8 -25.07 -9.89 -11.08
C GLY A 8 -23.58 -10.18 -11.11
N ALA A 9 -22.73 -9.20 -11.46
CA ALA A 9 -21.29 -9.35 -11.40
C ALA A 9 -20.57 -8.01 -11.22
N ILE A 10 -19.51 -8.00 -10.41
CA ILE A 10 -18.64 -6.81 -10.16
C ILE A 10 -17.23 -7.05 -10.68
N GLY A 11 -16.50 -5.98 -11.00
CA GLY A 11 -15.10 -6.05 -11.33
C GLY A 11 -14.28 -6.66 -10.18
N PHE A 12 -13.17 -7.31 -10.51
CA PHE A 12 -12.30 -7.87 -9.46
C PHE A 12 -11.65 -6.76 -8.61
N ASP A 13 -11.36 -5.61 -9.21
CA ASP A 13 -10.92 -4.39 -8.53
C ASP A 13 -11.93 -3.92 -7.47
N GLU A 14 -13.20 -3.89 -7.82
CA GLU A 14 -14.27 -3.50 -6.89
C GLU A 14 -14.46 -4.54 -5.77
N TYR A 15 -14.37 -5.84 -6.11
CA TYR A 15 -14.38 -6.92 -5.12
C TYR A 15 -13.22 -6.77 -4.14
N MET A 16 -11.98 -6.58 -4.64
CA MET A 16 -10.80 -6.38 -3.80
C MET A 16 -10.96 -5.13 -2.92
N ASN A 17 -11.37 -4.01 -3.51
CA ASN A 17 -11.55 -2.76 -2.77
C ASN A 17 -12.54 -2.93 -1.62
N THR A 18 -13.66 -3.61 -1.86
CA THR A 18 -14.66 -3.88 -0.84
C THR A 18 -14.14 -4.83 0.24
N ALA A 19 -13.53 -5.96 -0.17
CA ALA A 19 -13.03 -6.97 0.76
C ALA A 19 -11.88 -6.46 1.63
N LEU A 20 -11.02 -5.59 1.08
CA LEU A 20 -9.83 -5.11 1.77
C LEU A 20 -10.07 -3.80 2.54
N TYR A 21 -10.84 -2.87 1.97
CA TYR A 21 -10.87 -1.47 2.42
C TYR A 21 -12.23 -0.95 2.85
N GLN A 22 -13.33 -1.73 2.73
CA GLN A 22 -14.66 -1.30 3.18
C GLN A 22 -14.61 -0.80 4.63
N PRO A 23 -15.01 0.46 4.93
CA PRO A 23 -14.95 0.99 6.29
C PRO A 23 -15.64 0.10 7.32
N GLY A 24 -14.90 -0.28 8.37
CA GLY A 24 -15.38 -1.11 9.47
C GLY A 24 -15.58 -2.61 9.17
N LEU A 25 -15.50 -3.04 7.89
CA LEU A 25 -15.72 -4.42 7.47
C LEU A 25 -14.55 -5.00 6.68
N GLY A 26 -13.86 -4.16 5.91
CA GLY A 26 -12.75 -4.60 5.07
C GLY A 26 -11.55 -5.07 5.88
N TYR A 27 -10.78 -5.98 5.30
CA TYR A 27 -9.63 -6.59 5.96
C TYR A 27 -8.69 -5.55 6.60
N TYR A 28 -8.33 -4.47 5.90
CA TYR A 28 -7.45 -3.42 6.43
C TYR A 28 -8.18 -2.35 7.26
N SER A 29 -9.51 -2.39 7.35
CA SER A 29 -10.33 -1.35 8.01
C SER A 29 -11.10 -1.86 9.23
N ALA A 30 -11.10 -3.16 9.51
CA ALA A 30 -11.92 -3.79 10.57
C ALA A 30 -11.29 -3.80 11.98
N GLY A 31 -10.20 -3.04 12.22
CA GLY A 31 -9.61 -2.90 13.56
C GLY A 31 -8.88 -4.13 14.14
N CYS A 32 -8.84 -5.27 13.43
CA CYS A 32 -8.14 -6.47 13.89
C CYS A 32 -6.61 -6.32 13.78
N GLN A 33 -5.87 -7.05 14.62
CA GLN A 33 -4.42 -7.10 14.54
C GLN A 33 -4.01 -7.96 13.33
N LYS A 34 -3.44 -7.33 12.29
CA LYS A 34 -3.12 -7.96 11.00
C LYS A 34 -1.63 -8.21 10.82
N PHE A 35 -0.79 -7.41 11.45
CA PHE A 35 0.66 -7.42 11.33
C PHE A 35 1.32 -7.85 12.64
N GLY A 36 2.52 -8.45 12.53
CA GLY A 36 3.33 -8.90 13.65
C GLY A 36 3.10 -10.37 14.02
N SER A 37 3.77 -10.85 15.08
CA SER A 37 3.76 -12.25 15.50
C SER A 37 2.38 -12.84 15.82
N ASP A 38 1.43 -11.98 16.19
CA ASP A 38 0.05 -12.36 16.53
C ASP A 38 -0.95 -11.97 15.43
N GLY A 39 -0.46 -11.54 14.26
CA GLY A 39 -1.26 -11.16 13.09
C GLY A 39 -1.24 -12.21 11.99
N ASP A 40 -2.02 -11.96 10.94
CA ASP A 40 -2.11 -12.84 9.76
C ASP A 40 -0.88 -12.77 8.87
N PHE A 41 -0.12 -11.65 8.93
CA PHE A 41 1.07 -11.40 8.12
C PHE A 41 2.25 -10.95 8.97
N VAL A 42 3.42 -11.48 8.61
CA VAL A 42 4.71 -11.03 9.12
C VAL A 42 5.56 -10.61 7.94
N THR A 43 5.73 -9.30 7.74
CA THR A 43 6.53 -8.75 6.66
C THR A 43 8.01 -8.64 7.07
N ALA A 44 8.91 -8.52 6.10
CA ALA A 44 10.35 -8.47 6.38
C ALA A 44 10.77 -7.40 7.42
N PRO A 45 10.22 -6.16 7.40
CA PRO A 45 10.49 -5.18 8.46
C PRO A 45 10.03 -5.58 9.87
N GLU A 46 8.96 -6.39 9.96
CA GLU A 46 8.44 -6.89 11.24
C GLU A 46 9.31 -8.01 11.82
N VAL A 47 9.94 -8.81 10.95
CA VAL A 47 10.81 -9.92 11.35
C VAL A 47 12.13 -9.42 11.91
N SER A 48 12.75 -8.43 11.26
CA SER A 48 14.09 -7.99 11.62
C SER A 48 14.38 -6.57 11.19
N LYS A 49 14.96 -5.79 12.11
CA LYS A 49 15.52 -4.47 11.82
C LYS A 49 16.62 -4.50 10.75
N LEU A 50 17.21 -5.68 10.47
CA LEU A 50 18.24 -5.81 9.46
C LEU A 50 17.73 -5.44 8.06
N PHE A 51 16.45 -5.75 7.76
CA PHE A 51 15.83 -5.35 6.50
C PHE A 51 15.86 -3.82 6.33
N SER A 52 15.34 -3.09 7.30
CA SER A 52 15.32 -1.62 7.28
C SER A 52 16.73 -1.02 7.27
N LYS A 53 17.69 -1.64 7.98
CA LYS A 53 19.09 -1.22 7.98
C LYS A 53 19.77 -1.38 6.62
N CYS A 54 19.55 -2.50 5.94
CA CYS A 54 20.06 -2.71 4.58
C CYS A 54 19.44 -1.70 3.60
N LEU A 55 18.12 -1.46 3.73
CA LEU A 55 17.43 -0.47 2.91
C LEU A 55 17.93 0.95 3.18
N ALA A 56 18.15 1.33 4.45
CA ALA A 56 18.71 2.62 4.82
C ALA A 56 20.09 2.86 4.18
N SER A 57 20.94 1.83 4.13
CA SER A 57 22.25 1.92 3.46
C SER A 57 22.14 2.17 1.95
N GLN A 58 21.10 1.68 1.29
CA GLN A 58 20.84 2.00 -0.13
C GLN A 58 20.22 3.40 -0.27
N CYS A 59 19.29 3.74 0.62
CA CYS A 59 18.64 5.05 0.61
C CYS A 59 19.67 6.18 0.81
N SER A 60 20.62 6.04 1.75
CA SER A 60 21.63 7.08 2.02
C SER A 60 22.43 7.43 0.77
N GLN A 61 22.87 6.43 -0.01
CA GLN A 61 23.64 6.66 -1.23
C GLN A 61 22.88 7.48 -2.28
N ILE A 62 21.54 7.36 -2.31
CA ILE A 62 20.71 8.09 -3.27
C ILE A 62 20.33 9.47 -2.71
N LEU A 63 20.05 9.57 -1.42
CA LEU A 63 19.63 10.83 -0.79
C LEU A 63 20.75 11.87 -0.79
N ASP A 64 22.01 11.44 -0.71
CA ASP A 64 23.18 12.33 -0.73
C ASP A 64 23.32 13.09 -2.07
N ASP A 65 22.67 12.64 -3.14
CA ASP A 65 22.64 13.31 -4.44
C ASP A 65 21.65 14.50 -4.51
N PHE A 66 20.82 14.72 -3.48
CA PHE A 66 19.79 15.74 -3.48
C PHE A 66 19.96 16.76 -2.34
N GLU A 67 19.86 18.06 -2.67
CA GLU A 67 19.89 19.15 -1.68
C GLU A 67 18.59 19.23 -0.84
N GLU A 68 17.45 18.85 -1.41
CA GLU A 68 16.16 18.78 -0.73
C GLU A 68 15.60 17.38 -0.94
N SER A 69 16.02 16.46 -0.07
CA SER A 69 15.70 15.06 -0.24
C SER A 69 14.41 14.64 0.46
N ALA A 70 13.69 13.71 -0.13
CA ALA A 70 12.51 13.13 0.48
C ALA A 70 12.39 11.63 0.23
N ILE A 71 11.73 10.95 1.16
CA ILE A 71 11.24 9.58 0.99
C ILE A 71 9.73 9.61 0.97
N LEU A 72 9.12 8.94 0.01
CA LEU A 72 7.70 8.61 0.01
C LEU A 72 7.53 7.12 0.25
N GLU A 73 6.98 6.74 1.39
CA GLU A 73 6.57 5.37 1.69
C GLU A 73 5.09 5.21 1.37
N ILE A 74 4.77 4.25 0.50
CA ILE A 74 3.40 3.87 0.16
C ILE A 74 3.06 2.63 0.97
N GLY A 75 1.98 2.69 1.77
CA GLY A 75 1.53 1.55 2.57
C GLY A 75 2.49 1.19 3.70
N ALA A 76 2.72 2.08 4.64
CA ALA A 76 3.70 1.90 5.72
C ALA A 76 3.31 0.83 6.78
N GLY A 77 2.17 0.16 6.63
CA GLY A 77 1.72 -0.90 7.55
C GLY A 77 1.68 -0.43 9.00
N THR A 78 2.45 -1.05 9.89
CA THR A 78 2.55 -0.62 11.30
C THR A 78 3.40 0.64 11.52
N GLY A 79 4.19 1.06 10.53
CA GLY A 79 5.16 2.15 10.63
C GLY A 79 6.54 1.74 11.19
N ILE A 80 6.77 0.45 11.39
CA ILE A 80 8.05 -0.06 11.90
C ILE A 80 9.18 0.24 10.92
N MET A 81 8.96 0.08 9.61
CA MET A 81 9.98 0.38 8.60
C MET A 81 10.34 1.86 8.60
N ALA A 82 9.35 2.76 8.61
CA ALA A 82 9.58 4.21 8.71
C ALA A 82 10.42 4.58 9.93
N ARG A 83 10.08 4.00 11.11
CA ARG A 83 10.84 4.19 12.34
C ARG A 83 12.30 3.79 12.19
N ASP A 84 12.54 2.58 11.73
CA ASP A 84 13.89 2.01 11.68
C ASP A 84 14.72 2.69 10.59
N LEU A 85 14.13 3.02 9.43
CA LEU A 85 14.79 3.79 8.38
C LEU A 85 15.25 5.17 8.88
N LEU A 86 14.39 5.93 9.54
CA LEU A 86 14.74 7.26 10.04
C LEU A 86 15.86 7.20 11.08
N LEU A 87 15.85 6.19 11.96
CA LEU A 87 16.90 5.97 12.94
C LEU A 87 18.26 5.64 12.29
N ASP A 88 18.25 4.76 11.30
CA ASP A 88 19.49 4.34 10.63
C ASP A 88 20.03 5.42 9.67
N LEU A 89 19.16 6.17 8.99
CA LEU A 89 19.55 7.30 8.15
C LEU A 89 20.15 8.46 8.95
N ASP A 90 19.64 8.75 10.14
CA ASP A 90 20.24 9.75 11.05
C ASP A 90 21.67 9.31 11.47
N GLN A 91 21.88 8.02 11.76
CA GLN A 91 23.22 7.50 12.07
C GLN A 91 24.21 7.63 10.91
N CYS A 92 23.71 7.61 9.67
CA CYS A 92 24.52 7.81 8.47
C CYS A 92 24.67 9.28 8.06
N ASN A 93 24.09 10.24 8.81
CA ASN A 93 23.97 11.66 8.45
C ASN A 93 23.28 11.92 7.10
N SER A 94 22.38 11.04 6.69
CA SER A 94 21.62 11.10 5.43
C SER A 94 20.12 11.18 5.70
N LEU A 95 19.72 11.87 6.78
CA LEU A 95 18.29 12.03 7.12
C LEU A 95 17.60 12.87 6.03
N PRO A 96 16.47 12.40 5.44
CA PRO A 96 15.74 13.19 4.46
C PRO A 96 15.08 14.41 5.11
N ASP A 97 14.93 15.51 4.35
CA ASP A 97 14.21 16.70 4.82
C ASP A 97 12.74 16.38 5.11
N LYS A 98 12.14 15.48 4.32
CA LYS A 98 10.77 15.01 4.51
C LYS A 98 10.62 13.51 4.32
N TYR A 99 9.81 12.90 5.18
CA TYR A 99 9.36 11.52 5.07
C TYR A 99 7.85 11.52 4.89
N TYR A 100 7.39 11.24 3.69
CA TYR A 100 5.97 11.17 3.37
C TYR A 100 5.46 9.75 3.57
N ILE A 101 4.31 9.61 4.20
CA ILE A 101 3.59 8.33 4.31
C ILE A 101 2.25 8.50 3.61
N PHE A 102 2.01 7.69 2.57
CA PHE A 102 0.72 7.58 1.93
C PHE A 102 0.04 6.30 2.42
N GLU A 103 -1.00 6.46 3.25
CA GLU A 103 -1.75 5.36 3.88
C GLU A 103 -3.24 5.62 3.78
N ILE A 104 -3.97 4.69 3.12
CA ILE A 104 -5.42 4.81 2.89
C ILE A 104 -6.26 4.30 4.08
N SER A 105 -5.69 3.41 4.91
CA SER A 105 -6.37 2.90 6.10
C SER A 105 -6.23 3.88 7.26
N ALA A 106 -7.35 4.47 7.69
CA ALA A 106 -7.40 5.36 8.84
C ALA A 106 -6.92 4.68 10.14
N ASP A 107 -7.19 3.38 10.31
CA ASP A 107 -6.74 2.58 11.46
C ASP A 107 -5.21 2.44 11.47
N LEU A 108 -4.62 2.06 10.33
CA LEU A 108 -3.16 1.96 10.22
C LEU A 108 -2.48 3.32 10.37
N LYS A 109 -3.03 4.39 9.77
CA LYS A 109 -2.53 5.75 9.94
C LYS A 109 -2.48 6.17 11.41
N GLN A 110 -3.50 5.87 12.21
CA GLN A 110 -3.50 6.13 13.65
C GLN A 110 -2.44 5.31 14.40
N LYS A 111 -2.28 4.03 14.07
CA LYS A 111 -1.25 3.15 14.66
C LYS A 111 0.15 3.66 14.34
N GLN A 112 0.42 4.03 13.09
CA GLN A 112 1.68 4.64 12.65
C GLN A 112 1.98 5.92 13.45
N GLN A 113 1.02 6.84 13.53
CA GLN A 113 1.17 8.10 14.29
C GLN A 113 1.49 7.84 15.74
N LYS A 114 0.82 6.89 16.39
CA LYS A 114 1.07 6.53 17.78
C LYS A 114 2.47 5.93 17.95
N LEU A 115 2.84 4.96 17.12
CA LEU A 115 4.15 4.31 17.17
C LEU A 115 5.28 5.34 16.99
N LEU A 116 5.22 6.15 15.92
CA LEU A 116 6.29 7.08 15.57
C LEU A 116 6.42 8.21 16.60
N LYS A 117 5.32 8.76 17.08
CA LYS A 117 5.34 9.76 18.16
C LYS A 117 5.95 9.23 19.46
N GLN A 118 5.73 7.96 19.79
CA GLN A 118 6.26 7.35 21.02
C GLN A 118 7.72 6.91 20.88
N SER A 119 8.10 6.36 19.73
CA SER A 119 9.42 5.73 19.56
C SER A 119 10.48 6.66 19.00
N ILE A 120 10.10 7.65 18.18
CA ILE A 120 11.02 8.57 17.52
C ILE A 120 10.52 10.03 17.52
N PRO A 121 10.17 10.61 18.68
CA PRO A 121 9.59 11.95 18.77
C PRO A 121 10.47 13.05 18.14
N LYS A 122 11.80 12.86 18.13
CA LYS A 122 12.76 13.78 17.52
C LYS A 122 12.52 14.01 16.02
N TYR A 123 11.97 13.00 15.29
CA TYR A 123 11.82 13.07 13.84
C TYR A 123 10.38 13.33 13.39
N ILE A 124 9.45 13.54 14.32
CA ILE A 124 8.02 13.65 13.97
C ILE A 124 7.71 14.82 13.03
N ASP A 125 8.47 15.91 13.12
CA ASP A 125 8.32 17.09 12.26
C ASP A 125 8.84 16.87 10.83
N HIS A 126 9.60 15.79 10.60
CA HIS A 126 10.01 15.34 9.28
C HIS A 126 8.92 14.49 8.60
N ILE A 127 7.98 13.90 9.37
CA ILE A 127 7.01 12.94 8.90
C ILE A 127 5.69 13.62 8.54
N ILE A 128 5.23 13.42 7.31
CA ILE A 128 3.99 13.97 6.80
C ILE A 128 3.12 12.84 6.25
N TRP A 129 1.90 12.69 6.82
CA TRP A 129 0.91 11.77 6.28
C TRP A 129 0.12 12.44 5.17
N LEU A 130 0.09 11.80 4.02
CA LEU A 130 -0.63 12.26 2.83
C LEU A 130 -2.00 11.58 2.73
N ASP A 131 -3.00 12.32 2.27
CA ASP A 131 -4.33 11.80 1.93
C ASP A 131 -4.45 11.52 0.42
N THR A 132 -3.59 12.16 -0.40
CA THR A 132 -3.47 11.93 -1.84
C THR A 132 -1.99 11.89 -2.21
N LEU A 133 -1.68 11.21 -3.32
CA LEU A 133 -0.31 11.25 -3.86
C LEU A 133 0.05 12.68 -4.26
N PRO A 134 1.29 13.13 -4.04
CA PRO A 134 1.71 14.49 -4.34
C PRO A 134 1.73 14.74 -5.84
N GLU A 135 1.16 15.86 -6.27
CA GLU A 135 1.22 16.31 -7.68
C GLU A 135 2.62 16.81 -8.06
N ARG A 136 3.39 17.27 -7.07
CA ARG A 136 4.76 17.76 -7.29
C ARG A 136 5.73 16.61 -7.33
N LYS A 137 6.78 16.76 -8.17
CA LYS A 137 7.88 15.80 -8.21
C LYS A 137 8.57 15.73 -6.86
N ILE A 138 8.80 14.52 -6.39
CA ILE A 138 9.63 14.24 -5.22
C ILE A 138 11.08 14.06 -5.70
N LYS A 139 12.00 14.74 -5.03
CA LYS A 139 13.43 14.51 -5.20
C LYS A 139 13.87 13.48 -4.16
N GLY A 140 14.21 12.28 -4.58
CA GLY A 140 14.62 11.21 -3.66
C GLY A 140 14.01 9.86 -4.01
N LEU A 141 13.38 9.20 -3.05
CA LEU A 141 12.99 7.80 -3.13
C LEU A 141 11.48 7.60 -2.96
N ILE A 142 10.95 6.62 -3.68
CA ILE A 142 9.62 6.06 -3.45
C ILE A 142 9.81 4.61 -3.01
N ILE A 143 9.28 4.27 -1.85
CA ILE A 143 9.33 2.93 -1.27
C ILE A 143 7.91 2.37 -1.24
N ALA A 144 7.73 1.16 -1.78
CA ALA A 144 6.47 0.43 -1.76
C ALA A 144 6.78 -1.05 -1.46
N ASN A 145 6.82 -1.39 -0.17
CA ASN A 145 7.11 -2.75 0.26
C ASN A 145 5.81 -3.53 0.47
N GLU A 146 5.63 -4.62 -0.28
CA GLU A 146 4.44 -5.48 -0.22
C GLU A 146 3.13 -4.69 -0.34
N VAL A 147 3.02 -3.84 -1.38
CA VAL A 147 1.86 -2.97 -1.60
C VAL A 147 1.05 -3.40 -2.82
N LEU A 148 1.73 -3.86 -3.88
CA LEU A 148 1.09 -4.12 -5.18
C LEU A 148 0.05 -5.25 -5.12
N ASP A 149 0.25 -6.23 -4.27
CA ASP A 149 -0.65 -7.36 -4.02
C ASP A 149 -1.95 -6.94 -3.29
N ALA A 150 -1.93 -5.81 -2.59
CA ALA A 150 -3.09 -5.23 -1.93
C ALA A 150 -3.83 -4.17 -2.78
N LEU A 151 -3.30 -3.77 -3.93
CA LEU A 151 -3.97 -2.80 -4.80
C LEU A 151 -5.12 -3.46 -5.56
N PRO A 152 -6.31 -2.82 -5.59
CA PRO A 152 -7.42 -3.28 -6.42
C PRO A 152 -7.03 -3.32 -7.89
N VAL A 153 -7.16 -4.48 -8.52
CA VAL A 153 -6.72 -4.72 -9.90
C VAL A 153 -7.83 -5.32 -10.76
N LYS A 154 -7.90 -4.91 -12.02
CA LYS A 154 -8.73 -5.60 -13.01
C LYS A 154 -8.06 -6.89 -13.47
N ARG A 155 -8.86 -7.95 -13.63
CA ARG A 155 -8.39 -9.22 -14.19
C ARG A 155 -8.93 -9.38 -15.61
N PHE A 156 -8.07 -9.83 -16.49
CA PHE A 156 -8.48 -10.10 -17.87
C PHE A 156 -7.96 -11.45 -18.38
N LYS A 157 -8.60 -11.94 -19.42
CA LYS A 157 -8.18 -13.13 -20.17
C LYS A 157 -8.13 -12.78 -21.66
N LYS A 158 -7.05 -13.12 -22.33
CA LYS A 158 -6.92 -13.02 -23.77
C LYS A 158 -7.33 -14.35 -24.41
N GLU A 159 -8.35 -14.33 -25.26
CA GLU A 159 -8.80 -15.48 -26.04
C GLU A 159 -8.71 -15.11 -27.53
N SER A 160 -7.74 -15.70 -28.24
CA SER A 160 -7.39 -15.31 -29.61
C SER A 160 -7.10 -13.81 -29.71
N ASN A 161 -7.96 -13.04 -30.36
CA ASN A 161 -7.84 -11.58 -30.53
C ASN A 161 -8.83 -10.79 -29.67
N LEU A 162 -9.53 -11.44 -28.73
CA LEU A 162 -10.51 -10.79 -27.86
C LEU A 162 -10.02 -10.78 -26.43
N PHE A 163 -10.25 -9.66 -25.76
CA PHE A 163 -10.07 -9.55 -24.32
C PHE A 163 -11.41 -9.72 -23.61
N LYS A 164 -11.39 -10.53 -22.54
CA LYS A 164 -12.51 -10.70 -21.63
C LYS A 164 -12.08 -10.20 -20.24
N GLU A 165 -12.94 -9.44 -19.59
CA GLU A 165 -12.76 -9.11 -18.17
C GLU A 165 -13.23 -10.29 -17.33
N VAL A 166 -12.45 -10.64 -16.30
CA VAL A 166 -12.78 -11.69 -15.34
C VAL A 166 -13.35 -11.02 -14.10
N LYS A 167 -14.66 -11.10 -13.95
CA LYS A 167 -15.46 -10.49 -12.86
C LYS A 167 -15.83 -11.52 -11.79
N VAL A 168 -16.35 -11.02 -10.67
CA VAL A 168 -16.82 -11.82 -9.54
C VAL A 168 -18.35 -11.78 -9.52
N THR A 169 -18.97 -12.94 -9.41
CA THR A 169 -20.40 -13.13 -9.16
C THR A 169 -20.62 -13.97 -7.91
N PHE A 170 -21.86 -14.03 -7.43
CA PHE A 170 -22.25 -14.84 -6.27
C PHE A 170 -23.39 -15.77 -6.65
N SER A 171 -23.14 -17.08 -6.63
CA SER A 171 -24.13 -18.11 -6.91
C SER A 171 -23.91 -19.34 -6.02
N ASP A 172 -24.96 -20.06 -5.71
CA ASP A 172 -24.89 -21.27 -4.87
C ASP A 172 -24.14 -21.03 -3.54
N ASN A 173 -24.36 -19.86 -2.93
CA ASN A 173 -23.78 -19.42 -1.67
C ASN A 173 -22.24 -19.31 -1.67
N LYS A 174 -21.64 -19.02 -2.84
CA LYS A 174 -20.18 -18.82 -3.00
C LYS A 174 -19.85 -17.81 -4.08
N PHE A 175 -18.69 -17.19 -3.97
CA PHE A 175 -18.12 -16.35 -5.01
C PHE A 175 -17.60 -17.21 -6.16
N CYS A 176 -17.93 -16.80 -7.39
CA CYS A 176 -17.52 -17.48 -8.61
C CYS A 176 -16.94 -16.48 -9.62
N TRP A 177 -16.09 -16.96 -10.51
CA TRP A 177 -15.59 -16.18 -11.63
C TRP A 177 -16.56 -16.22 -12.79
N VAL A 178 -16.75 -15.08 -13.45
CA VAL A 178 -17.48 -14.97 -14.70
C VAL A 178 -16.70 -14.12 -15.70
N ASN A 179 -16.66 -14.56 -16.96
CA ASN A 179 -16.01 -13.82 -18.04
C ASN A 179 -17.06 -12.97 -18.76
N THR A 180 -16.80 -11.67 -18.85
CA THR A 180 -17.61 -10.71 -19.60
C THR A 180 -16.78 -10.11 -20.75
N THR A 181 -17.42 -9.48 -21.72
CA THR A 181 -16.68 -8.68 -22.72
C THR A 181 -15.95 -7.56 -22.00
N ALA A 182 -14.66 -7.39 -22.29
CA ALA A 182 -13.89 -6.31 -21.70
C ALA A 182 -14.37 -4.95 -22.23
N GLU A 183 -14.48 -3.99 -21.31
CA GLU A 183 -14.82 -2.60 -21.67
C GLU A 183 -13.70 -1.98 -22.52
N PRO A 184 -14.03 -1.01 -23.42
CA PRO A 184 -13.04 -0.39 -24.29
C PRO A 184 -11.82 0.18 -23.54
N GLU A 185 -12.01 0.82 -22.40
CA GLU A 185 -10.92 1.38 -21.57
C GLU A 185 -9.92 0.31 -21.12
N LEU A 186 -10.40 -0.88 -20.75
CA LEU A 186 -9.53 -1.98 -20.39
C LEU A 186 -8.78 -2.50 -21.62
N VAL A 187 -9.43 -2.60 -22.76
CA VAL A 187 -8.79 -3.04 -24.01
C VAL A 187 -7.70 -2.06 -24.44
N ASP A 188 -7.97 -0.75 -24.38
CA ASP A 188 -7.03 0.30 -24.77
C ASP A 188 -5.79 0.31 -23.86
N SER A 189 -5.96 0.00 -22.57
CA SER A 189 -4.83 -0.10 -21.62
C SER A 189 -3.96 -1.35 -21.82
N LEU A 190 -4.43 -2.34 -22.61
CA LEU A 190 -3.74 -3.60 -22.86
C LEU A 190 -3.06 -3.65 -24.25
N MET A 191 -3.29 -2.66 -25.12
CA MET A 191 -2.70 -2.55 -26.45
C MET A 191 -1.54 -1.58 -26.49
#